data_cc00828df9485da2177bf514fa0cc45d
#
_entry.id   cc00828df9485da2177bf514fa0cc45d
#
_cell.length_a   1.000
_cell.length_b   1.000
_cell.length_c   1.000
_cell.angle_alpha   90.00
_cell.angle_beta   90.00
_cell.angle_gamma   90.00
#
_symmetry.space_group_name_H-M   'P 1'
#
loop_
_entity.id
_entity.type
_entity.pdbx_description
1 polymer ?
#
loop_
_entity_poly.entity_id
_entity_poly.type
_entity_poly.pdbx_seq_one_letter_code
_entity_poly.pdbx_strand_id
1 'polypeptide(L)'
;MLNRFAAVLVVCGAWFFAALPAVAQPQAIQYFPVGPIYEYRWKLLELALAHAPAKTADEPTRLVPYADDVTQNRGMHLLQTGGIDVIALGTNAEREAKMLPIKIDILRGIVGFRVFVIRAFDQARIAGMDEQALRKELTFGLNSQWADLPIMRANGFTVETSSSYENLFGMLVAKRFDAFPRGLNEAGRELGERRLAYPQLAVERTKALYFPYPVYFWVNKDNTALAQRIERGLTAALADGSFRKLFETYHATEIALLAKEKRQVIRLKNPILPAGTVAPDTHWWWR
;
A
#
# COMPACT_ATOMS: atom_id res chain seq x y z
N MET A 1 42.82 -65.23 59.75
CA MET A 1 42.81 -63.89 59.07
C MET A 1 42.05 -64.05 57.81
N LEU A 2 40.78 -63.63 57.81
CA LEU A 2 39.86 -63.73 56.63
C LEU A 2 39.69 -62.38 56.03
N ASN A 3 40.14 -62.19 54.76
CA ASN A 3 39.90 -61.04 53.94
C ASN A 3 38.55 -61.19 53.25
N ARG A 4 37.58 -60.25 53.52
CA ARG A 4 36.34 -60.16 52.81
C ARG A 4 36.46 -59.05 51.77
N PHE A 5 36.48 -59.44 50.50
CA PHE A 5 36.29 -58.52 49.38
C PHE A 5 34.81 -58.25 49.20
N ALA A 6 34.40 -56.97 49.31
CA ALA A 6 33.08 -56.48 48.95
C ALA A 6 33.12 -56.01 47.52
N ALA A 7 32.31 -56.65 46.65
CA ALA A 7 32.09 -56.20 45.26
C ALA A 7 31.00 -55.12 45.23
N VAL A 8 31.36 -53.94 44.75
CA VAL A 8 30.41 -52.83 44.50
C VAL A 8 29.88 -52.96 43.06
N LEU A 9 28.59 -53.26 42.95
CA LEU A 9 27.86 -53.29 41.67
C LEU A 9 27.48 -51.83 41.30
N VAL A 10 28.14 -51.28 40.28
CA VAL A 10 27.73 -49.97 39.68
C VAL A 10 26.65 -50.22 38.63
N VAL A 11 25.39 -49.86 38.96
CA VAL A 11 24.29 -49.91 38.02
C VAL A 11 24.29 -48.61 37.22
N CYS A 12 24.78 -48.64 35.98
CA CYS A 12 24.63 -47.54 35.03
C CYS A 12 23.17 -47.48 34.52
N GLY A 13 22.38 -46.59 35.11
CA GLY A 13 21.05 -46.28 34.60
C GLY A 13 21.16 -45.47 33.31
N ALA A 14 20.82 -46.05 32.13
CA ALA A 14 20.70 -45.37 30.88
C ALA A 14 19.41 -44.51 30.90
N TRP A 15 19.56 -43.19 31.05
CA TRP A 15 18.48 -42.23 30.88
C TRP A 15 18.14 -42.10 29.40
N PHE A 16 17.05 -42.71 28.96
CA PHE A 16 16.45 -42.45 27.68
C PHE A 16 15.83 -41.04 27.73
N PHE A 17 16.48 -40.01 27.23
CA PHE A 17 15.85 -38.73 26.91
C PHE A 17 14.95 -38.99 25.70
N ALA A 18 13.66 -39.18 25.90
CA ALA A 18 12.68 -39.06 24.82
C ALA A 18 12.72 -37.59 24.33
N ALA A 19 13.28 -37.38 23.15
CA ALA A 19 13.20 -36.07 22.47
C ALA A 19 11.70 -35.80 22.21
N LEU A 20 11.13 -34.86 22.96
CA LEU A 20 9.80 -34.32 22.65
C LEU A 20 9.86 -33.73 21.24
N PRO A 21 8.87 -34.00 20.37
CA PRO A 21 8.83 -33.38 19.06
C PRO A 21 8.83 -31.85 19.26
N ALA A 22 9.81 -31.17 18.70
CA ALA A 22 9.85 -29.72 18.67
C ALA A 22 8.57 -29.25 17.95
N VAL A 23 7.66 -28.65 18.69
CA VAL A 23 6.48 -27.99 18.09
C VAL A 23 7.05 -26.86 17.27
N ALA A 24 6.97 -27.00 15.94
CA ALA A 24 7.43 -26.01 15.01
C ALA A 24 6.69 -24.70 15.30
N GLN A 25 7.44 -23.64 15.57
CA GLN A 25 6.85 -22.31 15.83
C GLN A 25 6.28 -21.76 14.52
N PRO A 26 5.07 -21.17 14.52
CA PRO A 26 4.47 -20.62 13.31
C PRO A 26 5.40 -19.58 12.70
N GLN A 27 5.63 -19.69 11.40
CA GLN A 27 6.44 -18.73 10.65
C GLN A 27 5.78 -17.33 10.74
N ALA A 28 6.37 -16.43 11.52
CA ALA A 28 5.93 -15.04 11.59
C ALA A 28 6.46 -14.30 10.37
N ILE A 29 5.56 -13.63 9.62
CA ILE A 29 5.91 -12.69 8.56
C ILE A 29 5.61 -11.30 9.08
N GLN A 30 6.67 -10.51 9.30
CA GLN A 30 6.54 -9.12 9.73
C GLN A 30 6.25 -8.22 8.54
N TYR A 31 5.23 -7.37 8.69
CA TYR A 31 4.89 -6.38 7.68
C TYR A 31 4.96 -4.95 8.22
N PHE A 32 5.17 -3.99 7.32
CA PHE A 32 5.19 -2.56 7.66
C PHE A 32 3.76 -2.01 7.73
N PRO A 33 3.21 -1.75 8.94
CA PRO A 33 1.87 -1.21 9.08
C PRO A 33 1.86 0.27 8.71
N VAL A 34 0.89 0.71 7.92
CA VAL A 34 0.73 2.11 7.51
C VAL A 34 -0.70 2.55 7.83
N GLY A 35 -1.05 2.61 9.11
CA GLY A 35 -2.36 3.08 9.58
C GLY A 35 -3.61 2.31 9.07
N PRO A 36 -4.79 2.59 9.62
CA PRO A 36 -6.03 1.82 9.35
C PRO A 36 -6.49 1.84 7.90
N ILE A 37 -6.23 2.92 7.17
CA ILE A 37 -6.57 3.08 5.74
C ILE A 37 -5.91 2.01 4.85
N TYR A 38 -4.86 1.38 5.34
CA TYR A 38 -4.11 0.40 4.57
C TYR A 38 -4.42 -1.05 4.97
N GLU A 39 -5.40 -1.27 5.85
CA GLU A 39 -5.81 -2.61 6.32
C GLU A 39 -6.10 -3.57 5.17
N TYR A 40 -6.76 -3.09 4.11
CA TYR A 40 -7.01 -3.85 2.90
C TYR A 40 -5.77 -4.59 2.38
N ARG A 41 -4.61 -3.91 2.35
CA ARG A 41 -3.36 -4.49 1.81
C ARG A 41 -2.93 -5.72 2.60
N TRP A 42 -3.09 -5.66 3.92
CA TRP A 42 -2.68 -6.75 4.82
C TRP A 42 -3.69 -7.89 4.81
N LYS A 43 -4.98 -7.59 4.67
CA LYS A 43 -6.01 -8.60 4.43
C LYS A 43 -5.82 -9.30 3.09
N LEU A 44 -5.37 -8.60 2.07
CA LEU A 44 -5.01 -9.21 0.79
C LEU A 44 -3.74 -10.08 0.90
N LEU A 45 -2.74 -9.65 1.67
CA LEU A 45 -1.57 -10.49 1.95
C LEU A 45 -1.94 -11.77 2.71
N GLU A 46 -2.80 -11.64 3.73
CA GLU A 46 -3.34 -12.78 4.47
C GLU A 46 -4.06 -13.77 3.54
N LEU A 47 -4.94 -13.26 2.68
CA LEU A 47 -5.63 -14.04 1.66
C LEU A 47 -4.64 -14.75 0.71
N ALA A 48 -3.64 -14.05 0.20
CA ALA A 48 -2.63 -14.62 -0.69
C ALA A 48 -1.84 -15.75 -0.01
N LEU A 49 -1.42 -15.56 1.23
CA LEU A 49 -0.68 -16.57 1.99
C LEU A 49 -1.54 -17.80 2.31
N ALA A 50 -2.84 -17.62 2.51
CA ALA A 50 -3.80 -18.72 2.69
C ALA A 50 -3.97 -19.55 1.41
N HIS A 51 -3.95 -18.91 0.22
CA HIS A 51 -4.01 -19.59 -1.08
C HIS A 51 -2.68 -20.26 -1.49
N ALA A 52 -1.59 -19.94 -0.82
CA ALA A 52 -0.28 -20.55 -1.04
C ALA A 52 0.34 -20.95 0.31
N PRO A 53 -0.16 -22.03 0.94
CA PRO A 53 0.37 -22.48 2.23
C PRO A 53 1.87 -22.81 2.13
N ALA A 54 2.57 -22.78 3.27
CA ALA A 54 3.94 -23.23 3.33
C ALA A 54 4.06 -24.70 2.93
N LYS A 55 5.23 -25.12 2.42
CA LYS A 55 5.44 -26.52 1.95
C LYS A 55 5.25 -27.56 3.04
N THR A 56 5.45 -27.20 4.29
CA THR A 56 5.14 -28.00 5.47
C THR A 56 3.78 -27.57 6.01
N ALA A 57 2.78 -28.43 5.85
CA ALA A 57 1.36 -28.16 6.15
C ALA A 57 1.08 -27.86 7.63
N ASP A 58 2.02 -28.07 8.52
CA ASP A 58 1.84 -28.02 9.97
C ASP A 58 2.11 -26.66 10.62
N GLU A 59 2.51 -25.64 9.84
CA GLU A 59 2.82 -24.33 10.37
C GLU A 59 1.90 -23.23 9.81
N PRO A 60 0.91 -22.76 10.59
CA PRO A 60 0.12 -21.60 10.18
C PRO A 60 1.03 -20.36 10.07
N THR A 61 1.01 -19.71 8.91
CA THR A 61 1.72 -18.45 8.72
C THR A 61 0.99 -17.34 9.47
N ARG A 62 1.69 -16.65 10.36
CA ARG A 62 1.13 -15.52 11.10
C ARG A 62 1.68 -14.20 10.54
N LEU A 63 0.80 -13.28 10.18
CA LEU A 63 1.16 -11.89 9.88
C LEU A 63 1.29 -11.10 11.19
N VAL A 64 2.41 -10.41 11.35
CA VAL A 64 2.72 -9.60 12.53
C VAL A 64 3.06 -8.19 12.08
N PRO A 65 2.32 -7.15 12.53
CA PRO A 65 2.71 -5.78 12.24
C PRO A 65 4.02 -5.43 12.94
N TYR A 66 4.87 -4.67 12.27
CA TYR A 66 6.03 -4.05 12.93
C TYR A 66 5.53 -3.08 14.00
N ALA A 67 6.11 -3.15 15.20
CA ALA A 67 5.55 -2.50 16.37
C ALA A 67 5.75 -0.98 16.41
N ASP A 68 6.86 -0.50 15.83
CA ASP A 68 7.21 0.92 15.90
C ASP A 68 6.57 1.71 14.75
N ASP A 69 6.12 2.92 15.04
CA ASP A 69 5.72 3.90 14.03
C ASP A 69 6.98 4.53 13.42
N VAL A 70 7.28 4.13 12.20
CA VAL A 70 8.48 4.59 11.49
C VAL A 70 8.13 5.15 10.11
N THR A 71 8.99 6.04 9.60
CA THR A 71 8.81 6.60 8.27
C THR A 71 8.90 5.55 7.16
N GLN A 72 8.30 5.82 6.00
CA GLN A 72 8.38 4.92 4.83
C GLN A 72 9.83 4.59 4.44
N ASN A 73 10.75 5.56 4.50
CA ASN A 73 12.15 5.33 4.20
C ASN A 73 12.80 4.38 5.20
N ARG A 74 12.45 4.49 6.48
CA ARG A 74 12.92 3.56 7.51
C ARG A 74 12.35 2.16 7.29
N GLY A 75 11.06 2.05 6.92
CA GLY A 75 10.44 0.77 6.54
C GLY A 75 11.13 0.10 5.35
N MET A 76 11.46 0.85 4.30
CA MET A 76 12.24 0.33 3.17
C MET A 76 13.64 -0.15 3.60
N HIS A 77 14.32 0.58 4.49
CA HIS A 77 15.60 0.15 5.04
C HIS A 77 15.48 -1.13 5.86
N LEU A 78 14.45 -1.23 6.72
CA LEU A 78 14.18 -2.46 7.48
C LEU A 78 13.95 -3.67 6.56
N LEU A 79 13.21 -3.49 5.45
CA LEU A 79 13.02 -4.56 4.47
C LEU A 79 14.35 -5.02 3.86
N GLN A 80 15.23 -4.08 3.49
CA GLN A 80 16.54 -4.38 2.90
C GLN A 80 17.49 -5.08 3.90
N THR A 81 17.34 -4.82 5.18
CA THR A 81 18.19 -5.39 6.25
C THR A 81 17.56 -6.59 6.97
N GLY A 82 16.39 -7.04 6.55
CA GLY A 82 15.71 -8.19 7.16
C GLY A 82 14.99 -7.90 8.47
N GLY A 83 14.77 -6.63 8.82
CA GLY A 83 14.01 -6.23 10.02
C GLY A 83 12.49 -6.31 9.84
N ILE A 84 12.01 -6.38 8.60
CA ILE A 84 10.64 -6.75 8.20
C ILE A 84 10.69 -7.60 6.94
N ASP A 85 9.62 -8.34 6.66
CA ASP A 85 9.53 -9.25 5.52
C ASP A 85 8.80 -8.67 4.32
N VAL A 86 7.77 -7.84 4.54
CA VAL A 86 6.90 -7.31 3.48
C VAL A 86 6.56 -5.85 3.71
N ILE A 87 6.60 -5.06 2.62
CA ILE A 87 6.05 -3.70 2.56
C ILE A 87 5.19 -3.55 1.30
N ALA A 88 4.19 -2.66 1.33
CA ALA A 88 3.31 -2.39 0.19
C ALA A 88 3.49 -0.95 -0.30
N LEU A 89 4.10 -0.76 -1.47
CA LEU A 89 4.44 0.56 -2.03
C LEU A 89 4.19 0.62 -3.54
N GLY A 90 3.95 1.84 -4.04
CA GLY A 90 3.98 2.12 -5.47
C GLY A 90 5.36 1.87 -6.08
N THR A 91 5.41 1.51 -7.35
CA THR A 91 6.67 1.18 -8.02
C THR A 91 7.39 2.42 -8.56
N ASN A 92 8.70 2.36 -8.55
CA ASN A 92 9.61 3.22 -9.31
C ASN A 92 10.95 2.50 -9.52
N ALA A 93 11.79 3.04 -10.40
CA ALA A 93 13.07 2.42 -10.76
C ALA A 93 14.03 2.26 -9.55
N GLU A 94 14.07 3.23 -8.65
CA GLU A 94 14.91 3.17 -7.46
C GLU A 94 14.52 2.01 -6.53
N ARG A 95 13.21 1.81 -6.32
CA ARG A 95 12.69 0.72 -5.48
C ARG A 95 12.95 -0.64 -6.10
N GLU A 96 12.75 -0.79 -7.43
CA GLU A 96 13.04 -2.03 -8.16
C GLU A 96 14.54 -2.39 -8.13
N ALA A 97 15.42 -1.40 -8.04
CA ALA A 97 16.85 -1.65 -7.88
C ALA A 97 17.22 -2.22 -6.49
N LYS A 98 16.49 -1.83 -5.46
CA LYS A 98 16.81 -2.11 -4.05
C LYS A 98 16.02 -3.27 -3.42
N MET A 99 14.83 -3.56 -3.91
CA MET A 99 13.89 -4.52 -3.34
C MET A 99 13.27 -5.37 -4.44
N LEU A 100 12.68 -6.52 -4.11
CA LEU A 100 12.03 -7.41 -5.04
C LEU A 100 10.51 -7.17 -5.06
N PRO A 101 9.92 -6.65 -6.18
CA PRO A 101 8.48 -6.47 -6.32
C PRO A 101 7.78 -7.77 -6.70
N ILE A 102 6.60 -8.01 -6.15
CA ILE A 102 5.63 -8.95 -6.69
C ILE A 102 4.75 -8.17 -7.67
N LYS A 103 4.98 -8.32 -8.99
CA LYS A 103 4.42 -7.45 -10.05
C LYS A 103 2.93 -7.72 -10.35
N ILE A 104 2.13 -7.83 -9.31
CA ILE A 104 0.67 -7.85 -9.36
C ILE A 104 0.20 -6.60 -8.63
N ASP A 105 -0.50 -5.69 -9.34
CA ASP A 105 -1.02 -4.48 -8.71
C ASP A 105 -2.13 -4.83 -7.72
N ILE A 106 -1.83 -4.63 -6.43
CA ILE A 106 -2.73 -4.97 -5.33
C ILE A 106 -3.88 -3.97 -5.14
N LEU A 107 -3.79 -2.80 -5.78
CA LEU A 107 -4.81 -1.74 -5.69
C LEU A 107 -5.54 -1.48 -7.02
N ARG A 108 -5.29 -2.31 -8.04
CA ARG A 108 -6.00 -2.26 -9.33
C ARG A 108 -6.09 -0.85 -9.92
N GLY A 109 -5.06 -0.04 -9.73
CA GLY A 109 -4.96 1.32 -10.26
C GLY A 109 -5.70 2.41 -9.49
N ILE A 110 -6.47 2.11 -8.45
CA ILE A 110 -7.28 3.12 -7.73
C ILE A 110 -6.41 4.22 -7.11
N VAL A 111 -5.18 3.92 -6.73
CA VAL A 111 -4.24 4.91 -6.20
C VAL A 111 -3.87 5.97 -7.23
N GLY A 112 -3.85 5.61 -8.52
CA GLY A 112 -3.59 6.58 -9.58
C GLY A 112 -4.75 7.52 -9.89
N PHE A 113 -5.93 7.27 -9.32
CA PHE A 113 -7.10 8.12 -9.53
C PHE A 113 -7.14 9.21 -8.46
N ARG A 114 -6.99 10.46 -8.90
CA ARG A 114 -6.93 11.63 -8.04
C ARG A 114 -8.16 12.50 -8.22
N VAL A 115 -8.87 12.75 -7.14
CA VAL A 115 -9.91 13.77 -7.02
C VAL A 115 -9.32 15.00 -6.34
N PHE A 116 -9.99 16.15 -6.45
CA PHE A 116 -9.46 17.39 -5.88
C PHE A 116 -10.19 17.77 -4.60
N VAL A 117 -9.44 18.06 -3.56
CA VAL A 117 -9.95 18.85 -2.44
C VAL A 117 -9.84 20.32 -2.83
N ILE A 118 -10.92 21.06 -2.73
CA ILE A 118 -11.05 22.46 -3.13
C ILE A 118 -11.77 23.26 -2.05
N ARG A 119 -11.74 24.59 -2.13
CA ARG A 119 -12.70 25.43 -1.41
C ARG A 119 -14.08 25.24 -2.04
N ALA A 120 -15.12 25.01 -1.25
CA ALA A 120 -16.47 24.68 -1.74
C ALA A 120 -17.04 25.71 -2.74
N PHE A 121 -16.70 27.00 -2.56
CA PHE A 121 -17.14 28.06 -3.46
C PHE A 121 -16.46 28.02 -4.85
N ASP A 122 -15.34 27.32 -5.01
CA ASP A 122 -14.68 27.16 -6.31
C ASP A 122 -15.30 26.07 -7.20
N GLN A 123 -16.28 25.30 -6.69
CA GLN A 123 -16.86 24.17 -7.41
C GLN A 123 -17.38 24.56 -8.80
N ALA A 124 -18.16 25.64 -8.91
CA ALA A 124 -18.73 26.06 -10.18
C ALA A 124 -17.66 26.53 -11.19
N ARG A 125 -16.64 27.27 -10.70
CA ARG A 125 -15.52 27.72 -11.52
C ARG A 125 -14.75 26.53 -12.10
N ILE A 126 -14.37 25.58 -11.26
CA ILE A 126 -13.59 24.41 -11.68
C ILE A 126 -14.40 23.48 -12.58
N ALA A 127 -15.69 23.30 -12.29
CA ALA A 127 -16.57 22.48 -13.10
C ALA A 127 -16.67 22.99 -14.57
N GLY A 128 -16.63 24.31 -14.78
CA GLY A 128 -16.67 24.94 -16.11
C GLY A 128 -15.35 24.88 -16.90
N MET A 129 -14.25 24.46 -16.27
CA MET A 129 -12.93 24.40 -16.94
C MET A 129 -12.80 23.16 -17.82
N ASP A 130 -12.19 23.32 -18.98
CA ASP A 130 -11.66 22.23 -19.76
C ASP A 130 -10.24 21.82 -19.30
N GLU A 131 -9.63 20.83 -19.93
CA GLU A 131 -8.30 20.36 -19.58
C GLU A 131 -7.22 21.45 -19.75
N GLN A 132 -7.35 22.29 -20.77
CA GLN A 132 -6.38 23.35 -21.04
C GLN A 132 -6.44 24.44 -19.97
N ALA A 133 -7.66 24.85 -19.58
CA ALA A 133 -7.89 25.80 -18.50
C ALA A 133 -7.37 25.25 -17.16
N LEU A 134 -7.64 23.97 -16.83
CA LEU A 134 -7.11 23.33 -15.62
C LEU A 134 -5.60 23.37 -15.54
N ARG A 135 -4.90 23.19 -16.66
CA ARG A 135 -3.43 23.22 -16.70
C ARG A 135 -2.86 24.63 -16.57
N LYS A 136 -3.53 25.62 -17.15
CA LYS A 136 -3.04 27.02 -17.22
C LYS A 136 -3.41 27.84 -16.00
N GLU A 137 -4.60 27.64 -15.46
CA GLU A 137 -5.24 28.56 -14.51
C GLU A 137 -5.23 28.05 -13.07
N LEU A 138 -5.12 26.70 -12.88
CA LEU A 138 -5.07 26.13 -11.53
C LEU A 138 -3.62 25.92 -11.09
N THR A 139 -3.37 26.34 -9.84
CA THR A 139 -2.22 25.89 -9.08
C THR A 139 -2.64 24.76 -8.17
N PHE A 140 -1.88 23.66 -8.18
CA PHE A 140 -2.14 22.49 -7.35
C PHE A 140 -1.20 22.47 -6.15
N GLY A 141 -1.69 21.99 -4.98
CA GLY A 141 -0.87 21.81 -3.79
C GLY A 141 -0.47 20.34 -3.61
N LEU A 142 0.81 20.08 -3.34
CA LEU A 142 1.31 18.72 -3.05
C LEU A 142 2.37 18.72 -1.96
N ASN A 143 2.53 17.57 -1.29
CA ASN A 143 3.70 17.39 -0.45
C ASN A 143 4.96 17.23 -1.34
N SER A 144 6.05 17.90 -0.95
CA SER A 144 7.30 17.93 -1.70
C SER A 144 7.98 16.55 -1.86
N GLN A 145 7.61 15.57 -1.04
CA GLN A 145 8.18 14.22 -1.05
C GLN A 145 7.30 13.19 -1.78
N TRP A 146 6.11 13.60 -2.27
CA TRP A 146 5.21 12.66 -2.93
C TRP A 146 5.59 12.38 -4.37
N ALA A 147 5.35 11.14 -4.78
CA ALA A 147 5.56 10.70 -6.16
C ALA A 147 4.68 11.44 -7.19
N ASP A 148 3.58 12.01 -6.75
CA ASP A 148 2.67 12.82 -7.57
C ASP A 148 3.35 14.10 -8.09
N LEU A 149 4.30 14.66 -7.37
CA LEU A 149 4.95 15.93 -7.73
C LEU A 149 5.68 15.87 -9.09
N PRO A 150 6.61 14.95 -9.35
CA PRO A 150 7.23 14.83 -10.67
C PRO A 150 6.23 14.44 -11.76
N ILE A 151 5.17 13.70 -11.45
CA ILE A 151 4.13 13.33 -12.40
C ILE A 151 3.36 14.59 -12.84
N MET A 152 2.87 15.38 -11.89
CA MET A 152 2.11 16.61 -12.17
C MET A 152 2.93 17.60 -12.98
N ARG A 153 4.18 17.85 -12.59
CA ARG A 153 5.09 18.77 -13.29
C ARG A 153 5.40 18.32 -14.72
N ALA A 154 5.67 17.03 -14.92
CA ALA A 154 5.95 16.48 -16.25
C ALA A 154 4.73 16.54 -17.19
N ASN A 155 3.51 16.67 -16.64
CA ASN A 155 2.30 16.85 -17.41
C ASN A 155 1.85 18.32 -17.50
N GLY A 156 2.72 19.28 -17.15
CA GLY A 156 2.50 20.72 -17.38
C GLY A 156 1.59 21.40 -16.35
N PHE A 157 1.42 20.83 -15.15
CA PHE A 157 0.67 21.47 -14.07
C PHE A 157 1.57 22.35 -13.21
N THR A 158 1.06 23.51 -12.80
CA THR A 158 1.70 24.36 -11.79
C THR A 158 1.46 23.78 -10.42
N VAL A 159 2.54 23.60 -9.62
CA VAL A 159 2.47 22.94 -8.32
C VAL A 159 3.23 23.74 -7.26
N GLU A 160 2.50 24.17 -6.23
CA GLU A 160 3.01 24.65 -4.95
C GLU A 160 3.24 23.47 -3.99
N THR A 161 4.26 23.56 -3.16
CA THR A 161 4.62 22.43 -2.29
C THR A 161 4.75 22.82 -0.83
N SER A 162 4.50 21.83 0.05
CA SER A 162 4.83 21.87 1.48
C SER A 162 5.48 20.55 1.88
N SER A 163 6.42 20.60 2.81
CA SER A 163 6.94 19.38 3.47
C SER A 163 5.99 18.84 4.54
N SER A 164 5.06 19.67 5.02
CA SER A 164 4.03 19.28 5.99
C SER A 164 2.70 19.00 5.28
N TYR A 165 2.19 17.80 5.46
CA TYR A 165 0.88 17.40 4.95
C TYR A 165 -0.25 18.24 5.55
N GLU A 166 -0.23 18.48 6.86
CA GLU A 166 -1.28 19.26 7.54
C GLU A 166 -1.33 20.71 7.06
N ASN A 167 -0.19 21.30 6.76
CA ASN A 167 -0.14 22.68 6.27
C ASN A 167 -0.83 22.86 4.92
N LEU A 168 -0.92 21.81 4.09
CA LEU A 168 -1.57 21.89 2.77
C LEU A 168 -3.04 22.28 2.85
N PHE A 169 -3.78 21.82 3.88
CA PHE A 169 -5.18 22.22 4.07
C PHE A 169 -5.30 23.73 4.40
N GLY A 170 -4.46 24.22 5.28
CA GLY A 170 -4.40 25.65 5.62
C GLY A 170 -3.97 26.53 4.42
N MET A 171 -3.01 26.07 3.63
CA MET A 171 -2.55 26.74 2.41
C MET A 171 -3.67 26.83 1.36
N LEU A 172 -4.47 25.76 1.18
CA LEU A 172 -5.63 25.76 0.28
C LEU A 172 -6.67 26.78 0.73
N VAL A 173 -6.98 26.84 2.03
CA VAL A 173 -7.89 27.85 2.60
C VAL A 173 -7.35 29.26 2.40
N ALA A 174 -6.06 29.46 2.61
CA ALA A 174 -5.37 30.74 2.41
C ALA A 174 -5.18 31.11 0.94
N LYS A 175 -5.74 30.36 -0.02
CA LYS A 175 -5.65 30.59 -1.47
C LYS A 175 -4.21 30.60 -2.03
N ARG A 176 -3.31 29.86 -1.38
CA ARG A 176 -1.94 29.71 -1.90
C ARG A 176 -1.87 28.78 -3.12
N PHE A 177 -2.88 27.94 -3.26
CA PHE A 177 -3.16 27.15 -4.46
C PHE A 177 -4.67 26.88 -4.57
N ASP A 178 -5.14 26.29 -5.68
CA ASP A 178 -6.56 26.17 -5.99
C ASP A 178 -7.13 24.78 -5.68
N ALA A 179 -6.33 23.72 -5.88
CA ALA A 179 -6.78 22.35 -5.77
C ALA A 179 -5.70 21.47 -5.13
N PHE A 180 -6.13 20.54 -4.29
CA PHE A 180 -5.27 19.58 -3.62
C PHE A 180 -5.63 18.16 -4.09
N PRO A 181 -4.84 17.56 -4.99
CA PRO A 181 -5.09 16.21 -5.49
C PRO A 181 -4.91 15.18 -4.37
N ARG A 182 -5.94 14.36 -4.16
CA ARG A 182 -5.94 13.26 -3.20
C ARG A 182 -6.42 11.98 -3.86
N GLY A 183 -5.98 10.84 -3.35
CA GLY A 183 -6.53 9.56 -3.79
C GLY A 183 -8.05 9.51 -3.61
N LEU A 184 -8.73 8.86 -4.54
CA LEU A 184 -10.17 8.68 -4.47
C LEU A 184 -10.60 8.07 -3.12
N ASN A 185 -9.80 7.13 -2.61
CA ASN A 185 -9.98 6.44 -1.33
C ASN A 185 -9.50 7.25 -0.09
N GLU A 186 -8.96 8.45 -0.30
CA GLU A 186 -8.39 9.29 0.77
C GLU A 186 -9.25 10.54 1.02
N ALA A 187 -9.62 11.26 -0.04
CA ALA A 187 -10.16 12.60 0.01
C ALA A 187 -11.38 12.77 0.92
N GLY A 188 -12.36 11.88 0.81
CA GLY A 188 -13.60 11.96 1.60
C GLY A 188 -13.36 11.77 3.10
N ARG A 189 -12.52 10.80 3.46
CA ARG A 189 -12.16 10.52 4.85
C ARG A 189 -11.34 11.66 5.45
N GLU A 190 -10.32 12.13 4.75
CA GLU A 190 -9.45 13.21 5.22
C GLU A 190 -10.20 14.50 5.48
N LEU A 191 -11.18 14.83 4.64
CA LEU A 191 -12.09 15.96 4.89
C LEU A 191 -13.03 15.71 6.07
N GLY A 192 -13.52 14.47 6.23
CA GLY A 192 -14.35 14.10 7.38
C GLY A 192 -13.63 14.32 8.70
N GLU A 193 -12.38 13.88 8.80
CA GLU A 193 -11.52 14.05 9.98
C GLU A 193 -11.23 15.52 10.29
N ARG A 194 -11.22 16.39 9.27
CA ARG A 194 -10.88 17.82 9.39
C ARG A 194 -12.07 18.76 9.25
N ARG A 195 -13.28 18.22 9.27
CA ARG A 195 -14.52 18.99 9.04
C ARG A 195 -14.69 20.19 9.98
N LEU A 196 -14.27 20.05 11.23
CA LEU A 196 -14.38 21.15 12.22
C LEU A 196 -13.33 22.24 11.96
N ALA A 197 -12.12 21.87 11.57
CA ALA A 197 -11.02 22.81 11.32
C ALA A 197 -11.16 23.54 9.97
N TYR A 198 -11.68 22.85 8.96
CA TYR A 198 -11.78 23.36 7.58
C TYR A 198 -13.16 23.13 6.95
N PRO A 199 -14.25 23.68 7.54
CA PRO A 199 -15.63 23.43 7.07
C PRO A 199 -15.91 23.95 5.65
N GLN A 200 -15.07 24.86 5.13
CA GLN A 200 -15.16 25.45 3.79
C GLN A 200 -14.54 24.59 2.69
N LEU A 201 -13.92 23.46 3.01
CA LEU A 201 -13.35 22.55 2.02
C LEU A 201 -14.35 21.49 1.57
N ALA A 202 -14.26 21.06 0.31
CA ALA A 202 -15.09 20.04 -0.29
C ALA A 202 -14.27 19.20 -1.29
N VAL A 203 -14.78 18.00 -1.62
CA VAL A 203 -14.28 17.25 -2.77
C VAL A 203 -14.95 17.80 -4.04
N GLU A 204 -14.15 18.18 -5.02
CA GLU A 204 -14.61 18.55 -6.36
C GLU A 204 -15.30 17.35 -7.02
N ARG A 205 -16.41 17.57 -7.76
CA ARG A 205 -17.30 16.47 -8.21
C ARG A 205 -17.23 16.16 -9.70
N THR A 206 -16.56 16.97 -10.52
CA THR A 206 -16.67 16.92 -11.99
C THR A 206 -15.36 16.59 -12.69
N LYS A 207 -14.23 16.72 -12.01
CA LYS A 207 -12.88 16.51 -12.56
C LYS A 207 -12.14 15.45 -11.78
N ALA A 208 -11.22 14.77 -12.46
CA ALA A 208 -10.25 13.89 -11.85
C ALA A 208 -8.99 13.80 -12.71
N LEU A 209 -7.88 13.40 -12.12
CA LEU A 209 -6.69 12.96 -12.84
C LEU A 209 -6.56 11.45 -12.71
N TYR A 210 -5.98 10.82 -13.72
CA TYR A 210 -5.57 9.44 -13.65
C TYR A 210 -4.18 9.25 -14.26
N PHE A 211 -3.32 8.57 -13.55
CA PHE A 211 -2.04 8.10 -14.04
C PHE A 211 -1.76 6.67 -13.58
N PRO A 212 -1.16 5.81 -14.40
CA PRO A 212 -0.75 4.48 -13.97
C PRO A 212 0.21 4.59 -12.80
N TYR A 213 -0.14 3.97 -11.67
CA TYR A 213 0.73 3.92 -10.47
C TYR A 213 0.47 2.60 -9.73
N PRO A 214 0.98 1.47 -10.25
CA PRO A 214 0.78 0.19 -9.61
C PRO A 214 1.45 0.13 -8.24
N VAL A 215 0.74 -0.45 -7.28
CA VAL A 215 1.23 -0.71 -5.93
C VAL A 215 1.47 -2.21 -5.81
N TYR A 216 2.67 -2.58 -5.38
CA TYR A 216 3.08 -3.96 -5.21
C TYR A 216 3.38 -4.29 -3.75
N PHE A 217 3.30 -5.56 -3.39
CA PHE A 217 4.06 -6.08 -2.28
C PHE A 217 5.53 -6.18 -2.67
N TRP A 218 6.39 -5.85 -1.73
CA TRP A 218 7.83 -5.92 -1.88
C TRP A 218 8.41 -6.76 -0.76
N VAL A 219 9.40 -7.54 -1.09
CA VAL A 219 10.20 -8.31 -0.14
C VAL A 219 11.67 -7.95 -0.28
N ASN A 220 12.51 -8.42 0.66
CA ASN A 220 13.96 -8.31 0.52
C ASN A 220 14.40 -8.95 -0.81
N LYS A 221 15.38 -8.36 -1.48
CA LYS A 221 15.82 -8.75 -2.82
C LYS A 221 16.23 -10.22 -2.91
N ASP A 222 16.76 -10.77 -1.83
CA ASP A 222 17.22 -12.15 -1.75
C ASP A 222 16.12 -13.13 -1.31
N ASN A 223 14.97 -12.63 -0.81
CA ASN A 223 13.88 -13.48 -0.34
C ASN A 223 12.93 -13.89 -1.49
N THR A 224 13.49 -14.55 -2.49
CA THR A 224 12.76 -15.03 -3.67
C THR A 224 11.68 -16.07 -3.34
N ALA A 225 11.90 -16.85 -2.28
CA ALA A 225 10.93 -17.87 -1.84
C ALA A 225 9.63 -17.24 -1.35
N LEU A 226 9.70 -16.18 -0.53
CA LEU A 226 8.53 -15.45 -0.07
C LEU A 226 7.85 -14.69 -1.23
N ALA A 227 8.63 -14.07 -2.13
CA ALA A 227 8.10 -13.41 -3.32
C ALA A 227 7.25 -14.37 -4.17
N GLN A 228 7.79 -15.53 -4.52
CA GLN A 228 7.09 -16.56 -5.29
C GLN A 228 5.86 -17.10 -4.57
N ARG A 229 5.92 -17.24 -3.24
CA ARG A 229 4.78 -17.68 -2.44
C ARG A 229 3.64 -16.68 -2.51
N ILE A 230 3.91 -15.38 -2.29
CA ILE A 230 2.91 -14.31 -2.38
C ILE A 230 2.36 -14.22 -3.80
N GLU A 231 3.20 -14.30 -4.84
CA GLU A 231 2.78 -14.27 -6.24
C GLU A 231 1.82 -15.40 -6.59
N ARG A 232 2.16 -16.65 -6.22
CA ARG A 232 1.24 -17.80 -6.41
C ARG A 232 -0.09 -17.58 -5.72
N GLY A 233 -0.08 -17.10 -4.47
CA GLY A 233 -1.29 -16.86 -3.71
C GLY A 233 -2.17 -15.76 -4.31
N LEU A 234 -1.57 -14.63 -4.72
CA LEU A 234 -2.30 -13.56 -5.42
C LEU A 234 -2.88 -14.05 -6.75
N THR A 235 -2.13 -14.84 -7.50
CA THR A 235 -2.59 -15.43 -8.77
C THR A 235 -3.78 -16.36 -8.54
N ALA A 236 -3.72 -17.22 -7.53
CA ALA A 236 -4.84 -18.10 -7.16
C ALA A 236 -6.08 -17.30 -6.73
N ALA A 237 -5.90 -16.28 -5.89
CA ALA A 237 -6.99 -15.40 -5.43
C ALA A 237 -7.59 -14.55 -6.57
N LEU A 238 -6.81 -14.24 -7.62
CA LEU A 238 -7.34 -13.62 -8.84
C LEU A 238 -8.18 -14.61 -9.64
N ALA A 239 -7.73 -15.86 -9.74
CA ALA A 239 -8.40 -16.89 -10.53
C ALA A 239 -9.75 -17.32 -9.94
N ASP A 240 -9.86 -17.41 -8.60
CA ASP A 240 -11.10 -17.82 -7.92
C ASP A 240 -12.04 -16.64 -7.59
N GLY A 241 -11.60 -15.39 -7.85
CA GLY A 241 -12.38 -14.18 -7.61
C GLY A 241 -12.37 -13.66 -6.17
N SER A 242 -11.68 -14.32 -5.24
CA SER A 242 -11.61 -13.88 -3.84
C SER A 242 -10.86 -12.56 -3.67
N PHE A 243 -9.83 -12.31 -4.48
CA PHE A 243 -9.15 -11.01 -4.53
C PHE A 243 -10.13 -9.89 -4.93
N ARG A 244 -10.91 -10.11 -6.01
CA ARG A 244 -11.91 -9.14 -6.48
C ARG A 244 -12.96 -8.87 -5.40
N LYS A 245 -13.49 -9.89 -4.77
CA LYS A 245 -14.47 -9.76 -3.69
C LYS A 245 -13.94 -8.93 -2.52
N LEU A 246 -12.69 -9.18 -2.11
CA LEU A 246 -12.04 -8.41 -1.05
C LEU A 246 -11.86 -6.95 -1.47
N PHE A 247 -11.36 -6.69 -2.69
CA PHE A 247 -11.19 -5.34 -3.24
C PHE A 247 -12.52 -4.57 -3.26
N GLU A 248 -13.58 -5.14 -3.83
CA GLU A 248 -14.89 -4.52 -3.93
C GLU A 248 -15.51 -4.26 -2.55
N THR A 249 -15.24 -5.11 -1.55
CA THR A 249 -15.70 -4.90 -0.17
C THR A 249 -15.06 -3.68 0.48
N TYR A 250 -13.74 -3.54 0.35
CA TYR A 250 -13.01 -2.43 0.97
C TYR A 250 -13.14 -1.10 0.23
N HIS A 251 -13.43 -1.13 -1.07
CA HIS A 251 -13.55 0.04 -1.94
C HIS A 251 -14.99 0.31 -2.42
N ALA A 252 -15.99 -0.26 -1.74
CA ALA A 252 -17.40 -0.14 -2.12
C ALA A 252 -17.87 1.32 -2.20
N THR A 253 -17.42 2.17 -1.29
CA THR A 253 -17.78 3.60 -1.24
C THR A 253 -17.25 4.33 -2.45
N GLU A 254 -15.98 4.12 -2.81
CA GLU A 254 -15.32 4.75 -3.96
C GLU A 254 -15.93 4.29 -5.28
N ILE A 255 -16.20 3.00 -5.40
CA ILE A 255 -16.86 2.42 -6.57
C ILE A 255 -18.25 3.01 -6.75
N ALA A 256 -19.04 3.10 -5.68
CA ALA A 256 -20.36 3.70 -5.69
C ALA A 256 -20.35 5.20 -6.02
N LEU A 257 -19.33 5.93 -5.54
CA LEU A 257 -19.14 7.34 -5.84
C LEU A 257 -18.90 7.56 -7.33
N LEU A 258 -17.98 6.82 -7.94
CA LEU A 258 -17.67 6.91 -9.37
C LEU A 258 -18.84 6.48 -10.26
N ALA A 259 -19.66 5.55 -9.83
CA ALA A 259 -20.86 5.16 -10.56
C ALA A 259 -21.92 6.28 -10.62
N LYS A 260 -21.93 7.17 -9.62
CA LYS A 260 -22.87 8.31 -9.53
C LYS A 260 -22.34 9.57 -10.20
N GLU A 261 -21.04 9.81 -10.14
CA GLU A 261 -20.39 11.03 -10.59
C GLU A 261 -19.78 10.86 -11.99
N LYS A 262 -20.26 11.62 -12.94
CA LYS A 262 -19.67 11.67 -14.29
C LYS A 262 -18.51 12.67 -14.29
N ARG A 263 -17.32 12.20 -13.90
CA ARG A 263 -16.13 13.03 -13.89
C ARG A 263 -15.46 13.06 -15.26
N GLN A 264 -15.02 14.25 -15.70
CA GLN A 264 -14.01 14.35 -16.76
C GLN A 264 -12.68 13.91 -16.21
N VAL A 265 -12.13 12.81 -16.72
CA VAL A 265 -10.85 12.24 -16.26
C VAL A 265 -9.74 12.63 -17.22
N ILE A 266 -8.77 13.37 -16.72
CA ILE A 266 -7.57 13.78 -17.45
C ILE A 266 -6.52 12.70 -17.22
N ARG A 267 -6.08 12.05 -18.30
CA ARG A 267 -5.07 10.99 -18.25
C ARG A 267 -3.68 11.59 -18.33
N LEU A 268 -2.84 11.26 -17.36
CA LEU A 268 -1.46 11.74 -17.28
C LEU A 268 -0.47 10.60 -17.58
N LYS A 269 0.68 10.98 -18.14
CA LYS A 269 1.83 10.09 -18.24
C LYS A 269 2.55 10.04 -16.90
N ASN A 270 3.00 8.87 -16.49
CA ASN A 270 3.82 8.73 -15.29
C ASN A 270 5.29 8.47 -15.69
N PRO A 271 6.16 9.49 -15.62
CA PRO A 271 7.56 9.40 -16.08
C PRO A 271 8.46 8.64 -15.11
N ILE A 272 8.01 8.38 -13.88
CA ILE A 272 8.84 7.68 -12.87
C ILE A 272 8.67 6.15 -12.92
N LEU A 273 7.77 5.63 -13.76
CA LEU A 273 7.59 4.19 -13.90
C LEU A 273 8.80 3.54 -14.58
N PRO A 274 9.25 2.38 -14.08
CA PRO A 274 10.23 1.57 -14.79
C PRO A 274 9.75 1.21 -16.20
N ALA A 275 10.68 1.10 -17.13
CA ALA A 275 10.37 0.63 -18.48
C ALA A 275 9.71 -0.76 -18.43
N GLY A 276 8.66 -0.95 -19.24
CA GLY A 276 7.92 -2.20 -19.28
C GLY A 276 6.93 -2.41 -18.12
N THR A 277 6.72 -1.43 -17.26
CA THR A 277 5.67 -1.51 -16.23
C THR A 277 4.30 -1.64 -16.90
N VAL A 278 3.59 -2.72 -16.57
CA VAL A 278 2.22 -2.95 -17.06
C VAL A 278 1.27 -1.98 -16.38
N ALA A 279 0.44 -1.30 -17.17
CA ALA A 279 -0.59 -0.42 -16.62
C ALA A 279 -1.58 -1.22 -15.76
N PRO A 280 -2.03 -0.66 -14.62
CA PRO A 280 -3.05 -1.30 -13.80
C PRO A 280 -4.33 -1.59 -14.58
N ASP A 281 -4.90 -2.76 -14.33
CA ASP A 281 -6.21 -3.11 -14.85
C ASP A 281 -7.30 -2.55 -13.91
N THR A 282 -8.09 -1.60 -14.42
CA THR A 282 -9.09 -0.85 -13.65
C THR A 282 -10.53 -1.35 -13.81
N HIS A 283 -10.76 -2.38 -14.62
CA HIS A 283 -12.11 -2.78 -15.05
C HIS A 283 -13.04 -3.23 -13.90
N TRP A 284 -12.54 -3.49 -12.70
CA TRP A 284 -13.36 -3.82 -11.54
C TRP A 284 -14.12 -2.62 -10.96
N TRP A 285 -13.63 -1.41 -11.16
CA TRP A 285 -14.14 -0.22 -10.50
C TRP A 285 -14.29 0.99 -11.44
N TRP A 286 -13.58 0.99 -12.57
CA TRP A 286 -13.62 2.08 -13.55
C TRP A 286 -13.43 1.55 -14.97
N ARG A 287 -14.35 1.95 -15.90
CA ARG A 287 -14.38 1.54 -17.32
C ARG A 287 -14.26 2.74 -18.23
#